data_46c12cb8e81f16df3893506b520e7eb1
#
_entry.id   46c12cb8e81f16df3893506b520e7eb1
#
_cell.length_a   1.000
_cell.length_b   1.000
_cell.length_c   1.000
_cell.angle_alpha   90.00
_cell.angle_beta   90.00
_cell.angle_gamma   90.00
#
_symmetry.space_group_name_H-M   'P 1'
#
loop_
_entity.id
_entity.type
_entity.pdbx_description
1 polymer ?
#
loop_
_entity_poly.entity_id
_entity_poly.type
_entity_poly.pdbx_seq_one_letter_code
_entity_poly.pdbx_strand_id
1 'polypeptide(L)'
;MKNAETPVFKLVLFGIEGSLGSALAVELLSRQHEVTAVVDDLNRHAPRPGLHFKIGGLGNTYQAEQSTAGGSAVIALLSALAPGDLPAQRQMAEALVAGLQRTTIRRLMLVGDFNVLDEPARHSDEERECMDQIVDLLQRSALRWTLVNAPNEVPGLGIEHFRNLDGTLEPGLAGPLQRLARVAAGMVDALELNLHQGEHLNFVP
;
A
#
# COMPACT_ATOMS: atom_id res chain seq x y z
N MET A 1 23.21 -6.36 8.11
CA MET A 1 24.02 -6.95 7.02
C MET A 1 23.07 -7.55 6.00
N LYS A 2 23.10 -7.10 4.77
CA LYS A 2 22.29 -7.67 3.70
C LYS A 2 22.80 -9.08 3.38
N ASN A 3 21.93 -10.08 3.50
CA ASN A 3 22.24 -11.37 2.88
C ASN A 3 22.19 -11.18 1.37
N ALA A 4 23.18 -11.68 0.65
CA ALA A 4 23.33 -11.54 -0.81
C ALA A 4 22.15 -12.13 -1.61
N GLU A 5 21.19 -12.75 -0.94
CA GLU A 5 20.05 -13.47 -1.52
C GLU A 5 18.72 -12.70 -1.50
N THR A 6 18.63 -11.57 -0.78
CA THR A 6 17.37 -10.80 -0.75
C THR A 6 17.30 -9.88 -1.97
N PRO A 7 16.35 -10.08 -2.88
CA PRO A 7 16.22 -9.22 -4.05
C PRO A 7 15.88 -7.79 -3.66
N VAL A 8 16.54 -6.82 -4.26
CA VAL A 8 16.18 -5.40 -4.13
C VAL A 8 14.99 -5.13 -5.03
N PHE A 9 13.87 -4.75 -4.45
CA PHE A 9 12.71 -4.31 -5.20
C PHE A 9 12.80 -2.81 -5.51
N LYS A 10 12.29 -2.44 -6.69
CA LYS A 10 11.92 -1.06 -7.03
C LYS A 10 10.43 -0.94 -6.81
N LEU A 11 10.05 -0.47 -5.63
CA LEU A 11 8.67 -0.43 -5.22
C LEU A 11 8.02 0.89 -5.60
N VAL A 12 6.82 0.80 -6.17
CA VAL A 12 5.93 1.95 -6.34
C VAL A 12 4.92 1.93 -5.20
N LEU A 13 4.88 3.03 -4.45
CA LEU A 13 4.02 3.20 -3.27
C LEU A 13 3.03 4.34 -3.51
N PHE A 14 1.74 4.02 -3.46
CA PHE A 14 0.66 5.01 -3.43
C PHE A 14 0.14 5.15 -1.99
N GLY A 15 -0.15 6.37 -1.56
CA GLY A 15 -0.68 6.66 -0.22
C GLY A 15 0.40 6.81 0.86
N ILE A 16 1.61 7.28 0.50
CA ILE A 16 2.71 7.50 1.43
C ILE A 16 2.40 8.54 2.52
N GLU A 17 1.49 9.47 2.25
CA GLU A 17 1.12 10.53 3.18
C GLU A 17 0.33 10.02 4.39
N GLY A 18 -0.30 8.85 4.27
CA GLY A 18 -0.94 8.16 5.38
C GLY A 18 0.04 7.59 6.39
N SER A 19 -0.45 7.29 7.59
CA SER A 19 0.38 6.73 8.67
C SER A 19 0.93 5.35 8.34
N LEU A 20 0.14 4.47 7.76
CA LEU A 20 0.60 3.16 7.29
C LEU A 20 1.55 3.29 6.10
N GLY A 21 1.27 4.20 5.15
CA GLY A 21 2.16 4.48 4.02
C GLY A 21 3.52 4.99 4.46
N SER A 22 3.55 5.84 5.47
CA SER A 22 4.77 6.34 6.12
C SER A 22 5.55 5.21 6.82
N ALA A 23 4.86 4.32 7.54
CA ALA A 23 5.47 3.14 8.16
C ALA A 23 6.08 2.20 7.13
N LEU A 24 5.36 1.91 6.04
CA LEU A 24 5.84 1.09 4.93
C LEU A 24 7.07 1.69 4.26
N ALA A 25 7.07 3.00 4.00
CA ALA A 25 8.21 3.67 3.39
C ALA A 25 9.47 3.51 4.26
N VAL A 26 9.34 3.70 5.59
CA VAL A 26 10.47 3.53 6.52
C VAL A 26 10.94 2.09 6.56
N GLU A 27 10.04 1.11 6.64
CA GLU A 27 10.39 -0.31 6.67
C GLU A 27 11.10 -0.74 5.38
N LEU A 28 10.56 -0.36 4.20
CA LEU A 28 11.16 -0.66 2.90
C LEU A 28 12.57 -0.07 2.75
N LEU A 29 12.75 1.19 3.16
CA LEU A 29 14.05 1.85 3.13
C LEU A 29 15.05 1.21 4.10
N SER A 30 14.61 0.79 5.29
CA SER A 30 15.46 0.09 6.27
C SER A 30 15.98 -1.24 5.72
N ARG A 31 15.18 -1.89 4.88
CA ARG A 31 15.57 -3.11 4.16
C ARG A 31 16.30 -2.84 2.83
N GLN A 32 16.65 -1.58 2.58
CA GLN A 32 17.42 -1.15 1.39
C GLN A 32 16.70 -1.38 0.05
N HIS A 33 15.37 -1.35 0.02
CA HIS A 33 14.62 -1.25 -1.22
C HIS A 33 14.62 0.17 -1.76
N GLU A 34 14.45 0.31 -3.07
CA GLU A 34 14.20 1.58 -3.72
C GLU A 34 12.70 1.84 -3.74
N VAL A 35 12.25 2.99 -3.22
CA VAL A 35 10.83 3.36 -3.15
C VAL A 35 10.58 4.57 -4.04
N THR A 36 9.63 4.44 -4.97
CA THR A 36 9.04 5.56 -5.69
C THR A 36 7.65 5.82 -5.13
N ALA A 37 7.50 6.87 -4.36
CA ALA A 37 6.22 7.33 -3.84
C ALA A 37 5.50 8.17 -4.89
N VAL A 38 4.26 7.79 -5.21
CA VAL A 38 3.40 8.56 -6.11
C VAL A 38 2.57 9.54 -5.30
N VAL A 39 2.69 10.81 -5.64
CA VAL A 39 2.07 11.95 -4.93
C VAL A 39 1.45 12.94 -5.92
N ASP A 40 0.60 13.82 -5.44
CA ASP A 40 -0.01 14.91 -6.22
C ASP A 40 0.83 16.18 -6.24
N ASP A 41 1.66 16.42 -5.21
CA ASP A 41 2.51 17.61 -5.08
C ASP A 41 3.90 17.26 -4.54
N LEU A 42 4.95 17.47 -5.34
CA LEU A 42 6.34 17.22 -4.96
C LEU A 42 6.87 18.20 -3.89
N ASN A 43 6.29 19.40 -3.81
CA ASN A 43 6.79 20.44 -2.90
C ASN A 43 6.52 20.11 -1.42
N ARG A 44 5.63 19.17 -1.16
CA ARG A 44 5.30 18.72 0.19
C ARG A 44 6.29 17.71 0.78
N HIS A 45 7.23 17.25 -0.03
CA HIS A 45 8.07 16.12 0.33
C HIS A 45 9.56 16.47 0.26
N ALA A 46 10.28 16.23 1.35
CA ALA A 46 11.73 16.40 1.38
C ALA A 46 12.43 15.17 0.74
N PRO A 47 13.44 15.36 -0.10
CA PRO A 47 14.24 14.27 -0.67
C PRO A 47 14.89 13.42 0.43
N ARG A 48 14.94 12.10 0.22
CA ARG A 48 15.55 11.14 1.14
C ARG A 48 16.31 10.07 0.36
N PRO A 49 17.42 9.54 0.89
CA PRO A 49 18.12 8.43 0.26
C PRO A 49 17.21 7.21 0.06
N GLY A 50 17.16 6.69 -1.16
CA GLY A 50 16.33 5.54 -1.55
C GLY A 50 14.84 5.83 -1.74
N LEU A 51 14.35 7.05 -1.42
CA LEU A 51 12.97 7.48 -1.61
C LEU A 51 12.89 8.55 -2.70
N HIS A 52 12.20 8.21 -3.76
CA HIS A 52 11.94 9.10 -4.89
C HIS A 52 10.47 9.47 -4.92
N PHE A 53 10.17 10.70 -5.30
CA PHE A 53 8.79 11.17 -5.46
C PHE A 53 8.47 11.38 -6.93
N LYS A 54 7.27 11.02 -7.32
CA LYS A 54 6.78 11.14 -8.70
C LYS A 54 5.34 11.65 -8.68
N ILE A 55 5.05 12.65 -9.51
CA ILE A 55 3.66 13.10 -9.72
C ILE A 55 2.92 12.02 -10.49
N GLY A 56 1.73 11.66 -10.01
CA GLY A 56 0.88 10.67 -10.64
C GLY A 56 -0.37 10.37 -9.84
N GLY A 57 -1.05 9.28 -10.19
CA GLY A 57 -2.26 8.87 -9.49
C GLY A 57 -2.92 7.63 -10.12
N LEU A 58 -4.12 7.32 -9.61
CA LEU A 58 -4.94 6.18 -10.01
C LEU A 58 -6.29 6.62 -10.62
N GLY A 59 -6.37 7.84 -11.15
CA GLY A 59 -7.61 8.37 -11.71
C GLY A 59 -8.05 7.69 -13.03
N ASN A 60 -7.12 7.08 -13.76
CA ASN A 60 -7.41 6.29 -14.97
C ASN A 60 -6.24 5.36 -15.32
N THR A 61 -6.49 4.45 -16.25
CA THR A 61 -5.51 3.44 -16.71
C THR A 61 -4.18 4.04 -17.16
N TYR A 62 -4.21 5.14 -17.91
CA TYR A 62 -2.99 5.79 -18.42
C TYR A 62 -2.15 6.38 -17.27
N GLN A 63 -2.79 7.08 -16.34
CA GLN A 63 -2.09 7.60 -15.17
C GLN A 63 -1.49 6.48 -14.33
N ALA A 64 -2.22 5.40 -14.09
CA ALA A 64 -1.75 4.24 -13.35
C ALA A 64 -0.53 3.59 -14.04
N GLU A 65 -0.58 3.38 -15.36
CA GLU A 65 0.54 2.89 -16.17
C GLU A 65 1.78 3.79 -16.03
N GLN A 66 1.60 5.10 -16.24
CA GLN A 66 2.70 6.06 -16.14
C GLN A 66 3.26 6.15 -14.71
N SER A 67 2.40 6.13 -13.70
CA SER A 67 2.81 6.22 -12.29
C SER A 67 3.65 5.02 -11.87
N THR A 68 3.35 3.82 -12.40
CA THR A 68 4.04 2.57 -12.04
C THR A 68 5.26 2.25 -12.89
N ALA A 69 5.53 3.03 -13.96
CA ALA A 69 6.64 2.80 -14.86
C ALA A 69 8.00 2.75 -14.11
N GLY A 70 8.79 1.70 -14.39
CA GLY A 70 10.09 1.47 -13.77
C GLY A 70 10.07 0.69 -12.46
N GLY A 71 8.89 0.38 -11.93
CA GLY A 71 8.72 -0.46 -10.74
C GLY A 71 8.87 -1.95 -11.02
N SER A 72 9.12 -2.74 -9.98
CA SER A 72 9.08 -4.21 -10.00
C SER A 72 7.89 -4.77 -9.21
N ALA A 73 7.36 -4.01 -8.26
CA ALA A 73 6.17 -4.32 -7.49
C ALA A 73 5.44 -3.02 -7.12
N VAL A 74 4.16 -3.14 -6.79
CA VAL A 74 3.29 -2.01 -6.40
C VAL A 74 2.61 -2.31 -5.07
N ILE A 75 2.61 -1.32 -4.18
CA ILE A 75 1.75 -1.26 -3.01
C ILE A 75 0.85 -0.03 -3.16
N ALA A 76 -0.46 -0.22 -3.11
CA ALA A 76 -1.41 0.87 -3.19
C ALA A 76 -2.35 0.86 -1.98
N LEU A 77 -2.22 1.90 -1.16
CA LEU A 77 -3.07 2.13 0.02
C LEU A 77 -4.31 2.91 -0.42
N LEU A 78 -5.31 2.19 -0.88
CA LEU A 78 -6.55 2.77 -1.39
C LEU A 78 -7.34 3.46 -0.28
N SER A 79 -7.32 2.91 0.94
CA SER A 79 -7.95 3.52 2.12
C SER A 79 -7.30 4.86 2.52
N ALA A 80 -6.01 5.05 2.24
CA ALA A 80 -5.35 6.33 2.47
C ALA A 80 -5.69 7.37 1.37
N LEU A 81 -5.96 6.90 0.14
CA LEU A 81 -6.30 7.76 -1.01
C LEU A 81 -7.80 8.13 -1.04
N ALA A 82 -8.67 7.21 -0.63
CA ALA A 82 -10.13 7.38 -0.59
C ALA A 82 -10.70 6.73 0.68
N PRO A 83 -10.51 7.38 1.86
CA PRO A 83 -10.92 6.80 3.15
C PRO A 83 -12.44 6.61 3.22
N GLY A 84 -12.88 5.38 3.53
CA GLY A 84 -14.30 5.04 3.68
C GLY A 84 -15.13 5.09 2.39
N ASP A 85 -14.50 5.28 1.23
CA ASP A 85 -15.16 5.33 -0.08
C ASP A 85 -14.80 4.09 -0.91
N LEU A 86 -15.43 2.95 -0.60
CA LEU A 86 -15.19 1.69 -1.29
C LEU A 86 -15.44 1.75 -2.81
N PRO A 87 -16.48 2.44 -3.32
CA PRO A 87 -16.63 2.67 -4.75
C PRO A 87 -15.46 3.40 -5.40
N ALA A 88 -14.90 4.44 -4.77
CA ALA A 88 -13.71 5.12 -5.27
C ALA A 88 -12.48 4.21 -5.22
N GLN A 89 -12.31 3.44 -4.14
CA GLN A 89 -11.24 2.43 -4.02
C GLN A 89 -11.35 1.39 -5.14
N ARG A 90 -12.54 0.94 -5.48
CA ARG A 90 -12.78 0.01 -6.61
C ARG A 90 -12.34 0.63 -7.94
N GLN A 91 -12.75 1.87 -8.23
CA GLN A 91 -12.34 2.56 -9.46
C GLN A 91 -10.82 2.70 -9.57
N MET A 92 -10.14 3.01 -8.46
CA MET A 92 -8.68 3.07 -8.40
C MET A 92 -8.04 1.70 -8.65
N ALA A 93 -8.60 0.63 -8.07
CA ALA A 93 -8.15 -0.74 -8.31
C ALA A 93 -8.30 -1.14 -9.79
N GLU A 94 -9.44 -0.81 -10.42
CA GLU A 94 -9.69 -1.03 -11.84
C GLU A 94 -8.64 -0.33 -12.73
N ALA A 95 -8.41 0.96 -12.47
CA ALA A 95 -7.42 1.75 -13.20
C ALA A 95 -6.01 1.16 -13.02
N LEU A 96 -5.65 0.78 -11.79
CA LEU A 96 -4.34 0.21 -11.48
C LEU A 96 -4.13 -1.15 -12.15
N VAL A 97 -5.08 -2.07 -12.01
CA VAL A 97 -4.98 -3.40 -12.64
C VAL A 97 -4.88 -3.28 -14.16
N ALA A 98 -5.72 -2.46 -14.78
CA ALA A 98 -5.66 -2.21 -16.23
C ALA A 98 -4.33 -1.55 -16.66
N GLY A 99 -3.80 -0.63 -15.86
CA GLY A 99 -2.49 -0.01 -16.11
C GLY A 99 -1.35 -1.02 -16.00
N LEU A 100 -1.35 -1.86 -14.97
CA LEU A 100 -0.32 -2.88 -14.75
C LEU A 100 -0.30 -3.96 -15.82
N GLN A 101 -1.44 -4.30 -16.42
CA GLN A 101 -1.51 -5.24 -17.56
C GLN A 101 -0.68 -4.77 -18.76
N ARG A 102 -0.41 -3.48 -18.89
CA ARG A 102 0.42 -2.88 -19.94
C ARG A 102 1.90 -2.79 -19.57
N THR A 103 2.28 -3.25 -18.40
CA THR A 103 3.65 -3.23 -17.87
C THR A 103 4.19 -4.65 -17.66
N THR A 104 5.43 -4.75 -17.23
CA THR A 104 6.05 -6.02 -16.83
C THR A 104 5.84 -6.35 -15.35
N ILE A 105 5.24 -5.45 -14.58
CA ILE A 105 4.99 -5.62 -13.15
C ILE A 105 3.93 -6.71 -12.94
N ARG A 106 4.20 -7.63 -12.03
CA ARG A 106 3.27 -8.74 -11.72
C ARG A 106 2.92 -8.81 -10.25
N ARG A 107 3.67 -8.19 -9.36
CA ARG A 107 3.42 -8.21 -7.91
C ARG A 107 2.65 -6.96 -7.49
N LEU A 108 1.46 -7.17 -6.93
CA LEU A 108 0.56 -6.11 -6.48
C LEU A 108 0.09 -6.41 -5.05
N MET A 109 0.14 -5.42 -4.18
CA MET A 109 -0.51 -5.43 -2.88
C MET A 109 -1.48 -4.25 -2.82
N LEU A 110 -2.77 -4.55 -2.65
CA LEU A 110 -3.82 -3.55 -2.46
C LEU A 110 -4.19 -3.51 -0.99
N VAL A 111 -4.16 -2.33 -0.41
CA VAL A 111 -4.55 -2.07 0.98
C VAL A 111 -5.80 -1.19 0.97
N GLY A 112 -6.83 -1.62 1.64
CA GLY A 112 -8.11 -0.91 1.62
C GLY A 112 -9.04 -1.28 2.77
N ASP A 113 -10.26 -0.77 2.69
CA ASP A 113 -11.33 -1.05 3.65
C ASP A 113 -12.02 -2.38 3.31
N PHE A 114 -11.24 -3.49 3.37
CA PHE A 114 -11.63 -4.81 2.90
C PHE A 114 -12.20 -5.72 3.99
N ASN A 115 -12.59 -5.17 5.12
CA ASN A 115 -13.25 -5.89 6.22
C ASN A 115 -14.60 -6.55 5.82
N VAL A 116 -15.17 -6.12 4.70
CA VAL A 116 -16.31 -6.79 4.06
C VAL A 116 -16.05 -8.27 3.81
N LEU A 117 -14.79 -8.64 3.49
CA LEU A 117 -14.40 -10.03 3.26
C LEU A 117 -14.39 -10.87 4.54
N ASP A 118 -14.10 -10.24 5.69
CA ASP A 118 -14.02 -10.93 6.98
C ASP A 118 -15.39 -11.03 7.67
N GLU A 119 -16.20 -9.97 7.55
CA GLU A 119 -17.48 -9.84 8.24
C GLU A 119 -18.63 -9.42 7.29
N PRO A 120 -18.93 -10.19 6.22
CA PRO A 120 -19.87 -9.78 5.18
C PRO A 120 -21.29 -9.50 5.70
N ALA A 121 -21.68 -10.14 6.80
CA ALA A 121 -23.01 -9.93 7.43
C ALA A 121 -23.17 -8.54 8.06
N ARG A 122 -22.10 -7.79 8.30
CA ARG A 122 -22.11 -6.44 8.87
C ARG A 122 -22.17 -5.33 7.82
N HIS A 123 -22.13 -5.71 6.54
CA HIS A 123 -22.04 -4.78 5.43
C HIS A 123 -23.27 -4.85 4.53
N SER A 124 -23.57 -3.75 3.85
CA SER A 124 -24.65 -3.65 2.88
C SER A 124 -24.41 -4.55 1.65
N ASP A 125 -25.48 -4.83 0.91
CA ASP A 125 -25.38 -5.57 -0.35
C ASP A 125 -24.50 -4.84 -1.36
N GLU A 126 -24.56 -3.51 -1.38
CA GLU A 126 -23.76 -2.65 -2.26
C GLU A 126 -22.26 -2.74 -1.95
N GLU A 127 -21.88 -2.75 -0.67
CA GLU A 127 -20.49 -2.91 -0.25
C GLU A 127 -19.96 -4.31 -0.61
N ARG A 128 -20.78 -5.34 -0.40
CA ARG A 128 -20.43 -6.72 -0.77
C ARG A 128 -20.23 -6.86 -2.28
N GLU A 129 -21.17 -6.34 -3.07
CA GLU A 129 -21.07 -6.34 -4.53
C GLU A 129 -19.83 -5.59 -5.02
N CYS A 130 -19.54 -4.43 -4.43
CA CYS A 130 -18.35 -3.65 -4.75
C CYS A 130 -17.06 -4.44 -4.45
N MET A 131 -17.02 -5.16 -3.32
CA MET A 131 -15.88 -5.99 -2.96
C MET A 131 -15.73 -7.21 -3.87
N ASP A 132 -16.84 -7.88 -4.20
CA ASP A 132 -16.84 -8.99 -5.15
C ASP A 132 -16.29 -8.57 -6.51
N GLN A 133 -16.61 -7.36 -6.97
CA GLN A 133 -16.08 -6.81 -8.22
C GLN A 133 -14.56 -6.59 -8.16
N ILE A 134 -14.02 -6.15 -7.02
CA ILE A 134 -12.56 -6.03 -6.82
C ILE A 134 -11.89 -7.41 -6.85
N VAL A 135 -12.45 -8.38 -6.15
CA VAL A 135 -11.91 -9.76 -6.11
C VAL A 135 -11.93 -10.39 -7.50
N ASP A 136 -13.06 -10.31 -8.20
CA ASP A 136 -13.25 -10.80 -9.56
C ASP A 136 -12.23 -10.19 -10.54
N LEU A 137 -12.03 -8.87 -10.45
CA LEU A 137 -11.05 -8.15 -11.25
C LEU A 137 -9.63 -8.72 -11.05
N LEU A 138 -9.24 -8.91 -9.79
CA LEU A 138 -7.94 -9.42 -9.44
C LEU A 138 -7.76 -10.88 -9.87
N GLN A 139 -8.76 -11.73 -9.65
CA GLN A 139 -8.74 -13.15 -10.04
C GLN A 139 -8.61 -13.34 -11.57
N ARG A 140 -9.21 -12.44 -12.35
CA ARG A 140 -9.08 -12.46 -13.82
C ARG A 140 -7.79 -11.84 -14.33
N SER A 141 -7.02 -11.19 -13.47
CA SER A 141 -5.75 -10.59 -13.83
C SER A 141 -4.61 -11.62 -13.82
N ALA A 142 -3.52 -11.34 -14.54
CA ALA A 142 -2.29 -12.12 -14.48
C ALA A 142 -1.35 -11.66 -13.34
N LEU A 143 -1.86 -10.88 -12.39
CA LEU A 143 -1.09 -10.33 -11.28
C LEU A 143 -0.97 -11.33 -10.13
N ARG A 144 0.14 -11.31 -9.45
CA ARG A 144 0.35 -11.95 -8.15
C ARG A 144 -0.09 -10.95 -7.08
N TRP A 145 -1.38 -10.92 -6.83
CA TRP A 145 -1.98 -9.93 -5.95
C TRP A 145 -2.09 -10.43 -4.51
N THR A 146 -2.14 -9.51 -3.58
CA THR A 146 -2.55 -9.71 -2.19
C THR A 146 -3.48 -8.57 -1.81
N LEU A 147 -4.64 -8.89 -1.26
CA LEU A 147 -5.51 -7.91 -0.62
C LEU A 147 -5.14 -7.79 0.85
N VAL A 148 -5.11 -6.59 1.38
CA VAL A 148 -4.74 -6.34 2.78
C VAL A 148 -5.79 -5.45 3.42
N ASN A 149 -6.43 -5.96 4.46
CA ASN A 149 -7.21 -5.17 5.39
C ASN A 149 -6.30 -4.73 6.53
N ALA A 150 -6.01 -3.44 6.60
CA ALA A 150 -5.03 -2.88 7.53
C ALA A 150 -5.70 -1.93 8.55
N PRO A 151 -5.06 -1.67 9.68
CA PRO A 151 -5.56 -0.72 10.66
C PRO A 151 -5.83 0.64 10.05
N ASN A 152 -6.84 1.31 10.58
CA ASN A 152 -7.20 2.67 10.20
C ASN A 152 -6.01 3.63 10.34
N GLU A 153 -6.01 4.64 9.49
CA GLU A 153 -5.05 5.73 9.54
C GLU A 153 -5.06 6.44 10.91
N VAL A 154 -3.88 6.80 11.37
CA VAL A 154 -3.68 7.54 12.64
C VAL A 154 -3.20 8.94 12.30
N PRO A 155 -4.05 9.96 12.45
CA PRO A 155 -3.67 11.33 12.18
C PRO A 155 -2.44 11.75 12.98
N GLY A 156 -1.58 12.56 12.37
CA GLY A 156 -0.37 13.08 12.99
C GLY A 156 0.84 12.15 12.95
N LEU A 157 0.70 10.87 12.55
CA LEU A 157 1.84 9.99 12.33
C LEU A 157 2.34 10.07 10.88
N GLY A 158 3.57 10.52 10.70
CA GLY A 158 4.26 10.54 9.41
C GLY A 158 5.65 9.91 9.48
N ILE A 159 6.39 9.93 8.39
CA ILE A 159 7.70 9.28 8.20
C ILE A 159 8.67 9.57 9.35
N GLU A 160 8.73 10.81 9.87
CA GLU A 160 9.68 11.19 10.91
C GLU A 160 9.44 10.44 12.23
N HIS A 161 8.19 10.16 12.56
CA HIS A 161 7.84 9.41 13.77
C HIS A 161 8.32 7.96 13.69
N PHE A 162 8.21 7.32 12.53
CA PHE A 162 8.66 5.94 12.34
C PHE A 162 10.19 5.80 12.25
N ARG A 163 10.90 6.87 11.89
CA ARG A 163 12.37 6.90 11.86
C ARG A 163 12.98 7.13 13.23
N ASN A 164 12.33 7.93 14.05
CA ASN A 164 12.83 8.36 15.37
C ASN A 164 11.99 7.74 16.47
N LEU A 165 12.00 6.40 16.57
CA LEU A 165 11.24 5.65 17.57
C LEU A 165 11.57 6.06 19.02
N ASP A 166 12.76 6.62 19.26
CA ASP A 166 13.22 7.11 20.56
C ASP A 166 12.87 8.60 20.81
N GLY A 167 12.18 9.26 19.88
CA GLY A 167 11.73 10.64 20.02
C GLY A 167 10.63 10.80 21.07
N THR A 168 10.47 12.02 21.58
CA THR A 168 9.32 12.37 22.42
C THR A 168 8.05 12.38 21.58
N LEU A 169 7.26 11.33 21.70
CA LEU A 169 5.94 11.24 21.06
C LEU A 169 4.89 11.92 21.92
N GLU A 170 3.86 12.47 21.27
CA GLU A 170 2.67 12.91 21.99
C GLU A 170 2.02 11.75 22.75
N PRO A 171 1.40 12.03 23.92
CA PRO A 171 0.72 11.00 24.69
C PRO A 171 -0.30 10.25 23.84
N GLY A 172 -0.22 8.92 23.86
CA GLY A 172 -1.14 8.04 23.13
C GLY A 172 -0.67 7.60 21.73
N LEU A 173 0.37 8.20 21.14
CA LEU A 173 0.84 7.82 19.80
C LEU A 173 1.79 6.61 19.78
N ALA A 174 2.42 6.28 20.91
CA ALA A 174 3.41 5.19 20.99
C ALA A 174 2.82 3.82 20.61
N GLY A 175 1.63 3.49 21.11
CA GLY A 175 0.93 2.24 20.80
C GLY A 175 0.55 2.11 19.33
N PRO A 176 -0.15 3.10 18.75
CA PRO A 176 -0.44 3.13 17.30
C PRO A 176 0.81 3.03 16.43
N LEU A 177 1.88 3.77 16.74
CA LEU A 177 3.13 3.76 16.00
C LEU A 177 3.75 2.37 15.97
N GLN A 178 3.87 1.69 17.13
CA GLN A 178 4.40 0.33 17.22
C GLN A 178 3.55 -0.68 16.45
N ARG A 179 2.22 -0.54 16.50
CA ARG A 179 1.30 -1.41 15.77
C ARG A 179 1.49 -1.25 14.26
N LEU A 180 1.47 -0.02 13.75
CA LEU A 180 1.65 0.26 12.33
C LEU A 180 3.03 -0.20 11.83
N ALA A 181 4.08 -0.02 12.61
CA ALA A 181 5.42 -0.50 12.26
C ALA A 181 5.45 -2.05 12.14
N ARG A 182 4.76 -2.79 13.04
CA ARG A 182 4.65 -4.26 12.95
C ARG A 182 3.85 -4.69 11.73
N VAL A 183 2.74 -4.00 11.42
CA VAL A 183 1.93 -4.27 10.23
C VAL A 183 2.77 -4.05 8.98
N ALA A 184 3.48 -2.92 8.89
CA ALA A 184 4.37 -2.62 7.78
C ALA A 184 5.45 -3.71 7.60
N ALA A 185 6.09 -4.16 8.68
CA ALA A 185 7.06 -5.25 8.63
C ALA A 185 6.44 -6.56 8.09
N GLY A 186 5.27 -6.95 8.57
CA GLY A 186 4.57 -8.15 8.08
C GLY A 186 4.16 -8.05 6.61
N MET A 187 3.75 -6.86 6.15
CA MET A 187 3.43 -6.63 4.74
C MET A 187 4.69 -6.73 3.85
N VAL A 188 5.81 -6.18 4.31
CA VAL A 188 7.07 -6.27 3.57
C VAL A 188 7.60 -7.70 3.55
N ASP A 189 7.48 -8.46 4.65
CA ASP A 189 7.79 -9.90 4.68
C ASP A 189 6.96 -10.68 3.65
N ALA A 190 5.65 -10.44 3.59
CA ALA A 190 4.77 -11.07 2.61
C ALA A 190 5.16 -10.75 1.16
N LEU A 191 5.68 -9.53 0.92
CA LEU A 191 6.17 -9.11 -0.39
C LEU A 191 7.50 -9.79 -0.76
N GLU A 192 8.50 -9.71 0.12
CA GLU A 192 9.86 -10.24 -0.10
C GLU A 192 9.87 -11.75 -0.27
N LEU A 193 9.10 -12.44 0.56
CA LEU A 193 9.01 -13.90 0.55
C LEU A 193 7.98 -14.43 -0.46
N ASN A 194 7.33 -13.54 -1.23
CA ASN A 194 6.27 -13.88 -2.17
C ASN A 194 5.14 -14.72 -1.56
N LEU A 195 4.77 -14.43 -0.32
CA LEU A 195 3.67 -15.09 0.40
C LEU A 195 2.32 -14.49 0.01
N HIS A 196 1.26 -15.24 0.32
CA HIS A 196 -0.14 -14.79 0.23
C HIS A 196 -0.53 -14.24 -1.15
N GLN A 197 -0.05 -14.89 -2.22
CA GLN A 197 -0.44 -14.55 -3.59
C GLN A 197 -1.84 -15.12 -3.90
N GLY A 198 -2.74 -14.26 -4.34
CA GLY A 198 -4.14 -14.62 -4.57
C GLY A 198 -4.96 -14.73 -3.29
N GLU A 199 -4.48 -14.12 -2.19
CA GLU A 199 -5.09 -14.23 -0.87
C GLU A 199 -5.41 -12.86 -0.27
N HIS A 200 -6.30 -12.89 0.72
CA HIS A 200 -6.64 -11.77 1.59
C HIS A 200 -5.94 -11.92 2.94
N LEU A 201 -5.33 -10.84 3.42
CA LEU A 201 -4.70 -10.73 4.73
C LEU A 201 -5.45 -9.71 5.58
N ASN A 202 -5.73 -10.07 6.82
CA ASN A 202 -6.32 -9.16 7.79
C ASN A 202 -5.31 -8.85 8.90
N PHE A 203 -4.92 -7.57 9.01
CA PHE A 203 -4.09 -7.03 10.09
C PHE A 203 -4.90 -6.25 11.14
N VAL A 204 -6.22 -6.21 11.00
CA VAL A 204 -7.14 -5.63 11.99
C VAL A 204 -7.51 -6.72 12.98
N PRO A 205 -7.36 -6.48 14.31
CA PRO A 205 -7.70 -7.46 15.33
C PRO A 205 -9.23 -7.63 15.50
#